data_38bfe19dbac4c805d20a78928d633850
#
_entry.id   38bfe19dbac4c805d20a78928d633850
#
_cell.length_a   1.000
_cell.length_b   1.000
_cell.length_c   1.000
_cell.angle_alpha   90.00
_cell.angle_beta   90.00
_cell.angle_gamma   90.00
#
_symmetry.space_group_name_H-M   'P 1'
#
loop_
_entity.id
_entity.type
_entity.pdbx_description
1 polymer ?
#
loop_
_entity_poly.entity_id
_entity_poly.type
_entity_poly.pdbx_seq_one_letter_code
_entity_poly.pdbx_strand_id
1 'polypeptide(L)'
;MSRYTKDDIFRMVEEEDVEFIRLQFTDIFGTLKNIAITSSQLEKALDNKCMFDGSSVEGFVRIEESDMYLYPDYDTFEIFPWRPQQGKVARLICDVYTPDGKPFEGDPRWILKKTIKEANEMGYRFDVGPECEFFLFHTDDNGLPTTLSHEKAGYFDLGPNDLGENIRRDMVLTLEDMGFEIESSHHEVAPAQHEIDFKYDEALKTADNIQTFKMTVKTIAKRHGLYATFMPKPKFGISGSGMHINMSLATKEGKNIFADENGKIGLSDDAYHFIAGIMKHARGMSAITNPLVNSYKRLVPGYEAPVYIAWSAKNRSPLIRIPASRGNGTRVELRNPDPTANPYLVLALCLAAGLDGIKNKIEVPKSVDCNIYEMTPGERRAAGIENMPADLKEAVDCLVADEFLCSVLGEHITTKYVEAKMKEWENYTTRVSQWEIDEYLYKY
;
A
#
# COMPACT_ATOMS: atom_id res chain seq x y z
N MET A 1 -13.62 -18.38 10.30
CA MET A 1 -14.89 -17.94 10.90
C MET A 1 -14.64 -16.56 11.47
N SER A 2 -15.59 -15.63 11.35
CA SER A 2 -15.50 -14.32 11.96
C SER A 2 -15.26 -14.46 13.48
N ARG A 3 -14.40 -13.59 14.01
CA ARG A 3 -14.09 -13.50 15.45
C ARG A 3 -15.29 -12.97 16.25
N TYR A 4 -16.03 -12.02 15.65
CA TYR A 4 -17.16 -11.36 16.27
C TYR A 4 -18.47 -11.69 15.56
N THR A 5 -19.54 -11.85 16.34
CA THR A 5 -20.91 -11.97 15.87
C THR A 5 -21.61 -10.60 15.86
N LYS A 6 -22.78 -10.51 15.26
CA LYS A 6 -23.62 -9.32 15.30
C LYS A 6 -23.91 -8.89 16.74
N ASP A 7 -24.20 -9.86 17.64
CA ASP A 7 -24.49 -9.61 19.04
C ASP A 7 -23.25 -9.08 19.80
N ASP A 8 -22.04 -9.55 19.44
CA ASP A 8 -20.82 -9.02 20.02
C ASP A 8 -20.62 -7.54 19.66
N ILE A 9 -20.93 -7.13 18.42
CA ILE A 9 -20.82 -5.73 18.01
C ILE A 9 -21.82 -4.86 18.79
N PHE A 10 -23.08 -5.31 18.98
CA PHE A 10 -24.04 -4.57 19.80
C PHE A 10 -23.56 -4.40 21.23
N ARG A 11 -23.07 -5.49 21.84
CA ARG A 11 -22.53 -5.45 23.20
C ARG A 11 -21.36 -4.48 23.33
N MET A 12 -20.38 -4.55 22.42
CA MET A 12 -19.22 -3.64 22.45
C MET A 12 -19.61 -2.18 22.28
N VAL A 13 -20.59 -1.87 21.42
CA VAL A 13 -21.09 -0.51 21.23
C VAL A 13 -21.74 0.03 22.50
N GLU A 14 -22.52 -0.81 23.23
CA GLU A 14 -23.16 -0.43 24.49
C GLU A 14 -22.14 -0.30 25.63
N GLU A 15 -21.29 -1.30 25.85
CA GLU A 15 -20.29 -1.31 26.93
C GLU A 15 -19.27 -0.17 26.82
N GLU A 16 -18.91 0.21 25.61
CA GLU A 16 -17.89 1.22 25.32
C GLU A 16 -18.46 2.64 25.08
N ASP A 17 -19.76 2.86 25.27
CA ASP A 17 -20.44 4.16 25.06
C ASP A 17 -20.18 4.74 23.65
N VAL A 18 -20.30 3.90 22.60
CA VAL A 18 -20.10 4.33 21.22
C VAL A 18 -21.38 4.97 20.69
N GLU A 19 -21.31 6.24 20.31
CA GLU A 19 -22.43 6.98 19.73
C GLU A 19 -22.40 7.07 18.20
N PHE A 20 -21.20 7.04 17.59
CA PHE A 20 -21.00 7.13 16.15
C PHE A 20 -20.17 5.97 15.61
N ILE A 21 -20.61 5.41 14.48
CA ILE A 21 -19.89 4.36 13.78
C ILE A 21 -19.54 4.85 12.36
N ARG A 22 -18.27 4.73 11.97
CA ARG A 22 -17.77 5.01 10.63
C ARG A 22 -17.81 3.72 9.81
N LEU A 23 -18.69 3.65 8.82
CA LEU A 23 -18.68 2.59 7.81
C LEU A 23 -17.65 2.99 6.75
N GLN A 24 -16.48 2.37 6.79
CA GLN A 24 -15.34 2.72 5.96
C GLN A 24 -15.22 1.80 4.75
N PHE A 25 -14.88 2.34 3.60
CA PHE A 25 -14.52 1.59 2.39
C PHE A 25 -13.45 2.34 1.61
N THR A 26 -12.85 1.71 0.62
CA THR A 26 -11.73 2.30 -0.14
C THR A 26 -12.10 2.36 -1.61
N ASP A 27 -11.85 3.51 -2.28
CA ASP A 27 -12.04 3.64 -3.71
C ASP A 27 -10.91 2.97 -4.51
N ILE A 28 -11.02 2.92 -5.83
CA ILE A 28 -10.04 2.26 -6.70
C ILE A 28 -8.64 2.91 -6.65
N PHE A 29 -8.54 4.16 -6.20
CA PHE A 29 -7.27 4.90 -6.06
C PHE A 29 -6.64 4.75 -4.68
N GLY A 30 -7.25 3.98 -3.78
CA GLY A 30 -6.75 3.77 -2.43
C GLY A 30 -7.16 4.85 -1.42
N THR A 31 -8.10 5.72 -1.77
CA THR A 31 -8.61 6.73 -0.85
C THR A 31 -9.65 6.12 0.09
N LEU A 32 -9.41 6.25 1.39
CA LEU A 32 -10.36 5.81 2.40
C LEU A 32 -11.56 6.75 2.45
N LYS A 33 -12.75 6.20 2.26
CA LYS A 33 -14.07 6.87 2.33
C LYS A 33 -14.84 6.38 3.53
N ASN A 34 -15.87 7.11 3.95
CA ASN A 34 -16.77 6.63 4.99
C ASN A 34 -18.14 7.28 4.94
N ILE A 35 -19.11 6.57 5.53
CA ILE A 35 -20.40 7.11 5.96
C ILE A 35 -20.46 7.00 7.47
N ALA A 36 -20.89 8.06 8.15
CA ALA A 36 -21.10 8.05 9.59
C ALA A 36 -22.58 7.74 9.89
N ILE A 37 -22.80 6.80 10.80
CA ILE A 37 -24.12 6.50 11.37
C ILE A 37 -24.09 6.70 12.89
N THR A 38 -25.23 6.95 13.49
CA THR A 38 -25.39 6.88 14.94
C THR A 38 -25.59 5.43 15.39
N SER A 39 -25.34 5.13 16.66
CA SER A 39 -25.55 3.81 17.24
C SER A 39 -27.00 3.30 17.07
N SER A 40 -27.99 4.21 17.02
CA SER A 40 -29.40 3.85 16.74
C SER A 40 -29.65 3.27 15.33
N GLN A 41 -28.71 3.45 14.39
CA GLN A 41 -28.77 2.88 13.03
C GLN A 41 -27.91 1.63 12.87
N LEU A 42 -27.27 1.15 13.94
CA LEU A 42 -26.35 0.02 13.90
C LEU A 42 -27.02 -1.25 13.39
N GLU A 43 -28.24 -1.55 13.82
CA GLU A 43 -28.98 -2.74 13.36
C GLU A 43 -29.14 -2.75 11.85
N LYS A 44 -29.53 -1.60 11.27
CA LYS A 44 -29.64 -1.45 9.81
C LYS A 44 -28.32 -1.70 9.10
N ALA A 45 -27.20 -1.23 9.67
CA ALA A 45 -25.87 -1.43 9.10
C ALA A 45 -25.46 -2.90 9.15
N LEU A 46 -25.63 -3.57 10.30
CA LEU A 46 -25.27 -4.98 10.47
C LEU A 46 -26.20 -5.94 9.69
N ASP A 47 -27.39 -5.46 9.27
CA ASP A 47 -28.28 -6.16 8.33
C ASP A 47 -27.94 -5.88 6.86
N ASN A 48 -26.81 -5.24 6.56
CA ASN A 48 -26.36 -4.91 5.21
C ASN A 48 -27.33 -4.00 4.42
N LYS A 49 -28.05 -3.12 5.14
CA LYS A 49 -29.09 -2.23 4.57
C LYS A 49 -28.65 -0.77 4.47
N CYS A 50 -27.36 -0.46 4.71
CA CYS A 50 -26.83 0.87 4.52
C CYS A 50 -26.49 1.10 3.06
N MET A 51 -27.34 1.89 2.40
CA MET A 51 -27.18 2.30 1.00
C MET A 51 -26.42 3.63 0.93
N PHE A 52 -25.66 3.82 -0.15
CA PHE A 52 -25.02 5.08 -0.49
C PHE A 52 -25.01 5.29 -2.01
N ASP A 53 -24.84 6.55 -2.43
CA ASP A 53 -24.66 6.92 -3.83
C ASP A 53 -23.22 6.69 -4.27
N GLY A 54 -22.99 5.62 -5.02
CA GLY A 54 -21.69 5.27 -5.59
C GLY A 54 -21.27 6.15 -6.78
N SER A 55 -22.20 6.88 -7.42
CA SER A 55 -21.89 7.70 -8.61
C SER A 55 -21.00 8.90 -8.29
N SER A 56 -21.00 9.34 -7.01
CA SER A 56 -20.13 10.40 -6.52
C SER A 56 -18.76 9.89 -6.06
N VAL A 57 -18.51 8.59 -6.10
CA VAL A 57 -17.21 7.98 -5.80
C VAL A 57 -16.44 7.76 -7.09
N GLU A 58 -15.28 8.41 -7.21
CA GLU A 58 -14.47 8.34 -8.43
C GLU A 58 -14.11 6.89 -8.78
N GLY A 59 -14.36 6.51 -10.02
CA GLY A 59 -14.08 5.15 -10.52
C GLY A 59 -15.11 4.08 -10.14
N PHE A 60 -16.21 4.42 -9.42
CA PHE A 60 -17.24 3.44 -9.09
C PHE A 60 -18.25 3.27 -10.24
N VAL A 61 -19.45 3.78 -10.11
CA VAL A 61 -20.55 3.51 -11.01
C VAL A 61 -21.02 4.77 -11.75
N ARG A 62 -21.94 4.61 -12.70
CA ARG A 62 -22.61 5.72 -13.38
C ARG A 62 -23.80 6.20 -12.55
N ILE A 63 -24.30 7.38 -12.91
CA ILE A 63 -25.42 8.02 -12.19
C ILE A 63 -26.71 7.17 -12.27
N GLU A 64 -26.88 6.40 -13.35
CA GLU A 64 -28.05 5.55 -13.57
C GLU A 64 -28.04 4.25 -12.73
N GLU A 65 -26.89 3.90 -12.13
CA GLU A 65 -26.68 2.69 -11.33
C GLU A 65 -26.06 3.07 -9.98
N SER A 66 -26.50 4.19 -9.38
CA SER A 66 -25.80 4.84 -8.26
C SER A 66 -25.93 4.12 -6.93
N ASP A 67 -27.01 3.37 -6.73
CA ASP A 67 -27.30 2.73 -5.43
C ASP A 67 -26.33 1.59 -5.15
N MET A 68 -25.57 1.73 -4.05
CA MET A 68 -24.62 0.73 -3.57
C MET A 68 -24.85 0.46 -2.10
N TYR A 69 -24.42 -0.71 -1.62
CA TYR A 69 -24.60 -1.13 -0.22
C TYR A 69 -23.27 -1.41 0.47
N LEU A 70 -23.16 -1.05 1.73
CA LEU A 70 -22.03 -1.35 2.60
C LEU A 70 -22.31 -2.60 3.44
N TYR A 71 -21.44 -3.59 3.33
CA TYR A 71 -21.49 -4.84 4.09
C TYR A 71 -20.36 -4.84 5.12
N PRO A 72 -20.63 -4.52 6.40
CA PRO A 72 -19.60 -4.42 7.42
C PRO A 72 -18.92 -5.76 7.71
N ASP A 73 -17.60 -5.73 7.78
CA ASP A 73 -16.79 -6.82 8.28
C ASP A 73 -16.62 -6.65 9.80
N TYR A 74 -17.25 -7.51 10.59
CA TYR A 74 -17.32 -7.40 12.06
C TYR A 74 -15.95 -7.51 12.72
N ASP A 75 -15.01 -8.26 12.11
CA ASP A 75 -13.66 -8.43 12.64
C ASP A 75 -12.82 -7.16 12.57
N THR A 76 -13.32 -6.14 11.87
CA THR A 76 -12.69 -4.83 11.72
C THR A 76 -13.23 -3.76 12.68
N PHE A 77 -14.13 -4.12 13.60
CA PHE A 77 -14.62 -3.17 14.60
C PHE A 77 -13.46 -2.60 15.42
N GLU A 78 -13.38 -1.26 15.50
CA GLU A 78 -12.29 -0.57 16.19
C GLU A 78 -12.76 0.78 16.72
N ILE A 79 -12.39 1.12 17.97
CA ILE A 79 -12.70 2.41 18.60
C ILE A 79 -11.53 3.36 18.38
N PHE A 80 -11.80 4.60 17.98
CA PHE A 80 -10.76 5.60 17.75
C PHE A 80 -10.25 6.22 19.05
N PRO A 81 -8.98 5.96 19.47
CA PRO A 81 -8.44 6.47 20.73
C PRO A 81 -8.35 8.00 20.80
N TRP A 82 -8.27 8.65 19.65
CA TRP A 82 -8.15 10.12 19.57
C TRP A 82 -9.48 10.86 19.64
N ARG A 83 -10.60 10.16 19.80
CA ARG A 83 -11.93 10.76 19.93
C ARG A 83 -12.31 10.95 21.43
N PRO A 84 -13.37 11.73 21.74
CA PRO A 84 -13.81 11.92 23.10
C PRO A 84 -14.05 10.61 23.85
N GLN A 85 -13.79 10.60 25.14
CA GLN A 85 -14.04 9.43 25.99
C GLN A 85 -15.54 9.20 26.24
N GLN A 86 -16.35 10.26 26.12
CA GLN A 86 -17.80 10.19 26.17
C GLN A 86 -18.36 10.36 24.77
N GLY A 87 -19.30 9.50 24.36
CA GLY A 87 -19.81 9.45 23.01
C GLY A 87 -18.73 9.04 22.02
N LYS A 88 -18.09 7.92 22.28
CA LYS A 88 -16.96 7.40 21.46
C LYS A 88 -17.35 7.19 20.01
N VAL A 89 -16.35 7.15 19.15
CA VAL A 89 -16.47 6.88 17.71
C VAL A 89 -15.75 5.58 17.39
N ALA A 90 -16.48 4.64 16.80
CA ALA A 90 -15.91 3.41 16.26
C ALA A 90 -15.92 3.39 14.71
N ARG A 91 -15.29 2.40 14.12
CA ARG A 91 -15.39 2.12 12.70
C ARG A 91 -15.67 0.63 12.45
N LEU A 92 -16.23 0.35 11.27
CA LEU A 92 -16.28 -0.95 10.63
C LEU A 92 -15.79 -0.76 9.19
N ILE A 93 -14.87 -1.61 8.71
CA ILE A 93 -14.52 -1.65 7.31
C ILE A 93 -15.57 -2.47 6.57
N CYS A 94 -16.00 -1.99 5.42
CA CYS A 94 -17.08 -2.57 4.66
C CYS A 94 -16.60 -3.03 3.29
N ASP A 95 -17.16 -4.12 2.81
CA ASP A 95 -17.17 -4.47 1.41
C ASP A 95 -18.30 -3.74 0.70
N VAL A 96 -18.15 -3.47 -0.59
CA VAL A 96 -19.17 -2.80 -1.41
C VAL A 96 -19.95 -3.82 -2.23
N TYR A 97 -21.26 -3.69 -2.22
CA TYR A 97 -22.19 -4.59 -2.91
C TYR A 97 -23.15 -3.81 -3.81
N THR A 98 -23.57 -4.45 -4.88
CA THR A 98 -24.61 -3.96 -5.78
C THR A 98 -26.02 -4.23 -5.21
N PRO A 99 -27.07 -3.56 -5.71
CA PRO A 99 -28.45 -3.74 -5.21
C PRO A 99 -28.99 -5.17 -5.32
N ASP A 100 -28.48 -5.97 -6.26
CA ASP A 100 -28.83 -7.38 -6.41
C ASP A 100 -28.07 -8.33 -5.46
N GLY A 101 -27.32 -7.76 -4.50
CA GLY A 101 -26.64 -8.50 -3.43
C GLY A 101 -25.36 -9.22 -3.89
N LYS A 102 -24.74 -8.76 -4.98
CA LYS A 102 -23.45 -9.27 -5.44
C LYS A 102 -22.32 -8.34 -5.01
N PRO A 103 -21.12 -8.88 -4.75
CA PRO A 103 -19.93 -8.05 -4.56
C PRO A 103 -19.73 -7.13 -5.76
N PHE A 104 -19.40 -5.87 -5.49
CA PHE A 104 -19.12 -4.91 -6.56
C PHE A 104 -17.72 -5.16 -7.16
N GLU A 105 -17.64 -5.30 -8.47
CA GLU A 105 -16.38 -5.58 -9.18
C GLU A 105 -15.36 -4.45 -9.10
N GLY A 106 -15.81 -3.24 -8.78
CA GLY A 106 -14.96 -2.07 -8.56
C GLY A 106 -14.49 -1.91 -7.10
N ASP A 107 -14.81 -2.84 -6.21
CA ASP A 107 -14.31 -2.82 -4.82
C ASP A 107 -12.89 -3.43 -4.74
N PRO A 108 -11.84 -2.63 -4.46
CA PRO A 108 -10.48 -3.15 -4.34
C PRO A 108 -10.33 -4.22 -3.27
N ARG A 109 -11.08 -4.11 -2.16
CA ARG A 109 -11.06 -5.09 -1.07
C ARG A 109 -11.60 -6.44 -1.53
N TRP A 110 -12.62 -6.43 -2.39
CA TRP A 110 -13.13 -7.63 -3.03
C TRP A 110 -12.12 -8.30 -3.97
N ILE A 111 -11.37 -7.51 -4.76
CA ILE A 111 -10.31 -8.05 -5.63
C ILE A 111 -9.26 -8.81 -4.81
N LEU A 112 -8.81 -8.25 -3.69
CA LEU A 112 -7.88 -8.94 -2.80
C LEU A 112 -8.49 -10.22 -2.21
N LYS A 113 -9.73 -10.17 -1.74
CA LYS A 113 -10.45 -11.36 -1.22
C LYS A 113 -10.55 -12.47 -2.27
N LYS A 114 -10.84 -12.13 -3.53
CA LYS A 114 -10.89 -13.08 -4.65
C LYS A 114 -9.53 -13.77 -4.86
N THR A 115 -8.45 -13.00 -4.84
CA THR A 115 -7.09 -13.53 -5.05
C THR A 115 -6.62 -14.37 -3.86
N ILE A 116 -6.94 -13.95 -2.62
CA ILE A 116 -6.67 -14.75 -1.41
C ILE A 116 -7.42 -16.08 -1.46
N LYS A 117 -8.68 -16.10 -1.93
CA LYS A 117 -9.44 -17.33 -2.09
C LYS A 117 -8.74 -18.31 -3.03
N GLU A 118 -8.21 -17.82 -4.15
CA GLU A 118 -7.45 -18.66 -5.09
C GLU A 118 -6.19 -19.25 -4.44
N ALA A 119 -5.43 -18.46 -3.66
CA ALA A 119 -4.29 -18.96 -2.89
C ALA A 119 -4.71 -20.04 -1.87
N ASN A 120 -5.81 -19.81 -1.16
CA ASN A 120 -6.36 -20.76 -0.17
C ASN A 120 -6.80 -22.08 -0.83
N GLU A 121 -7.34 -22.05 -2.05
CA GLU A 121 -7.70 -23.26 -2.82
C GLU A 121 -6.45 -24.06 -3.24
N MET A 122 -5.30 -23.37 -3.42
CA MET A 122 -3.99 -24.01 -3.61
C MET A 122 -3.33 -24.48 -2.31
N GLY A 123 -3.95 -24.22 -1.15
CA GLY A 123 -3.44 -24.59 0.16
C GLY A 123 -2.51 -23.57 0.80
N TYR A 124 -2.43 -22.35 0.26
CA TYR A 124 -1.55 -21.29 0.74
C TYR A 124 -2.30 -20.21 1.51
N ARG A 125 -1.68 -19.70 2.58
CA ARG A 125 -2.00 -18.44 3.26
C ARG A 125 -0.97 -17.41 2.85
N PHE A 126 -1.39 -16.21 2.55
CA PHE A 126 -0.51 -15.10 2.17
C PHE A 126 -0.31 -14.16 3.34
N ASP A 127 0.92 -14.07 3.85
CA ASP A 127 1.34 -13.23 4.96
C ASP A 127 2.16 -12.05 4.43
N VAL A 128 1.87 -10.83 4.91
CA VAL A 128 2.44 -9.58 4.42
C VAL A 128 2.83 -8.65 5.57
N GLY A 129 4.05 -8.10 5.53
CA GLY A 129 4.55 -7.05 6.42
C GLY A 129 4.99 -5.83 5.61
N PRO A 130 4.29 -4.69 5.71
CA PRO A 130 4.66 -3.47 5.02
C PRO A 130 5.63 -2.63 5.85
N GLU A 131 6.51 -1.91 5.17
CA GLU A 131 7.33 -0.81 5.72
C GLU A 131 6.84 0.48 5.04
N CYS A 132 6.24 1.40 5.79
CA CYS A 132 5.50 2.52 5.20
C CYS A 132 6.08 3.86 5.67
N GLU A 133 6.87 4.49 4.81
CA GLU A 133 7.53 5.76 5.05
C GLU A 133 6.60 6.96 4.83
N PHE A 134 6.86 8.06 5.54
CA PHE A 134 6.09 9.30 5.43
C PHE A 134 6.92 10.52 5.81
N PHE A 135 6.45 11.72 5.41
CA PHE A 135 7.05 12.99 5.81
C PHE A 135 6.15 13.77 6.76
N LEU A 136 6.79 14.50 7.70
CA LEU A 136 6.13 15.46 8.59
C LEU A 136 6.58 16.88 8.25
N PHE A 137 5.67 17.71 7.77
CA PHE A 137 5.94 19.09 7.41
C PHE A 137 5.11 20.08 8.23
N HIS A 138 5.57 21.32 8.29
CA HIS A 138 4.79 22.43 8.83
C HIS A 138 3.61 22.78 7.92
N THR A 139 2.57 23.32 8.54
CA THR A 139 1.54 24.07 7.81
C THR A 139 1.89 25.55 7.74
N ASP A 140 1.34 26.28 6.79
CA ASP A 140 1.40 27.74 6.76
C ASP A 140 0.44 28.38 7.79
N ASP A 141 0.41 29.70 7.84
CA ASP A 141 -0.44 30.47 8.77
C ASP A 141 -1.95 30.26 8.52
N ASN A 142 -2.33 29.73 7.37
CA ASN A 142 -3.72 29.36 7.03
C ASN A 142 -4.02 27.89 7.30
N GLY A 143 -3.06 27.13 7.83
CA GLY A 143 -3.18 25.68 8.07
C GLY A 143 -3.03 24.82 6.81
N LEU A 144 -2.55 25.38 5.69
CA LEU A 144 -2.29 24.63 4.47
C LEU A 144 -0.94 23.88 4.53
N PRO A 145 -0.84 22.71 3.92
CA PRO A 145 0.40 21.94 3.94
C PRO A 145 1.53 22.66 3.18
N THR A 146 2.73 22.56 3.75
CA THR A 146 3.97 23.04 3.09
C THR A 146 4.95 21.90 2.93
N THR A 147 6.13 22.17 2.35
CA THR A 147 7.28 21.25 2.37
C THR A 147 8.40 21.76 3.31
N LEU A 148 8.03 22.61 4.27
CA LEU A 148 8.98 23.17 5.24
C LEU A 148 9.14 22.23 6.43
N SER A 149 10.39 22.02 6.82
CA SER A 149 10.78 21.35 8.06
C SER A 149 11.84 22.19 8.76
N HIS A 150 11.87 22.15 10.08
CA HIS A 150 12.87 22.84 10.89
C HIS A 150 14.00 21.90 11.34
N GLU A 151 13.96 20.63 10.96
CA GLU A 151 15.00 19.63 11.27
C GLU A 151 15.87 19.31 10.06
N LYS A 152 17.04 18.74 10.35
CA LYS A 152 18.00 18.20 9.38
C LYS A 152 18.52 16.82 9.78
N ALA A 153 17.75 16.10 10.58
CA ALA A 153 18.09 14.75 10.98
C ALA A 153 18.17 13.80 9.78
N GLY A 154 18.86 12.71 9.94
CA GLY A 154 19.06 11.66 8.97
C GLY A 154 18.77 10.28 9.56
N TYR A 155 19.20 9.24 8.86
CA TYR A 155 18.90 7.85 9.18
C TYR A 155 19.33 7.47 10.60
N PHE A 156 18.34 7.01 11.41
CA PHE A 156 18.52 6.61 12.81
C PHE A 156 18.99 7.71 13.78
N ASP A 157 18.92 8.98 13.38
CA ASP A 157 19.12 10.07 14.30
C ASP A 157 18.07 10.06 15.42
N LEU A 158 18.45 10.61 16.57
CA LEU A 158 17.62 10.68 17.78
C LEU A 158 17.52 12.13 18.26
N GLY A 159 16.68 12.38 19.26
CA GLY A 159 16.61 13.69 19.90
C GLY A 159 17.98 14.10 20.50
N PRO A 160 18.39 15.37 20.40
CA PRO A 160 17.57 16.52 19.99
C PRO A 160 17.57 16.82 18.48
N ASN A 161 18.22 16.03 17.64
CA ASN A 161 18.28 16.28 16.19
C ASN A 161 16.97 15.88 15.48
N ASP A 162 16.41 14.73 15.88
CA ASP A 162 15.11 14.27 15.43
C ASP A 162 13.98 14.97 16.21
N LEU A 163 13.36 15.95 15.59
CA LEU A 163 12.26 16.71 16.20
C LEU A 163 10.91 16.02 16.03
N GLY A 164 10.83 14.96 15.23
CA GLY A 164 9.64 14.13 15.05
C GLY A 164 9.49 12.99 16.06
N GLU A 165 10.50 12.71 16.90
CA GLU A 165 10.53 11.56 17.81
C GLU A 165 9.29 11.47 18.72
N ASN A 166 8.91 12.57 19.39
CA ASN A 166 7.74 12.58 20.27
C ASN A 166 6.42 12.37 19.52
N ILE A 167 6.33 12.88 18.29
CA ILE A 167 5.15 12.72 17.46
C ILE A 167 5.02 11.27 16.97
N ARG A 168 6.13 10.66 16.55
CA ARG A 168 6.15 9.22 16.24
C ARG A 168 5.78 8.37 17.45
N ARG A 169 6.30 8.72 18.64
CA ARG A 169 5.93 8.04 19.88
C ARG A 169 4.41 8.07 20.11
N ASP A 170 3.77 9.21 19.94
CA ASP A 170 2.32 9.32 20.12
C ASP A 170 1.54 8.54 19.01
N MET A 171 2.09 8.49 17.79
CA MET A 171 1.55 7.64 16.72
C MET A 171 1.65 6.15 17.09
N VAL A 172 2.82 5.70 17.56
CA VAL A 172 3.06 4.32 18.00
C VAL A 172 2.08 3.92 19.11
N LEU A 173 2.00 4.68 20.19
CA LEU A 173 1.09 4.38 21.29
C LEU A 173 -0.38 4.35 20.85
N THR A 174 -0.78 5.26 19.96
CA THR A 174 -2.15 5.26 19.41
C THR A 174 -2.42 4.03 18.55
N LEU A 175 -1.44 3.58 17.77
CA LEU A 175 -1.56 2.35 16.96
C LEU A 175 -1.61 1.10 17.85
N GLU A 176 -0.80 1.05 18.92
CA GLU A 176 -0.86 -0.04 19.91
C GLU A 176 -2.21 -0.10 20.63
N ASP A 177 -2.80 1.04 20.98
CA ASP A 177 -4.17 1.12 21.52
C ASP A 177 -5.22 0.59 20.54
N MET A 178 -4.94 0.60 19.23
CA MET A 178 -5.76 0.02 18.16
C MET A 178 -5.35 -1.42 17.80
N GLY A 179 -4.57 -2.08 18.64
CA GLY A 179 -4.20 -3.49 18.49
C GLY A 179 -3.10 -3.79 17.47
N PHE A 180 -2.34 -2.76 17.04
CA PHE A 180 -1.14 -2.99 16.25
C PHE A 180 -0.01 -3.52 17.14
N GLU A 181 0.77 -4.45 16.63
CA GLU A 181 2.06 -4.84 17.23
C GLU A 181 3.17 -4.08 16.48
N ILE A 182 3.73 -3.06 17.11
CA ILE A 182 4.76 -2.21 16.51
C ILE A 182 6.13 -2.88 16.67
N GLU A 183 6.88 -3.02 15.60
CA GLU A 183 8.21 -3.64 15.58
C GLU A 183 9.33 -2.60 15.66
N SER A 184 9.20 -1.48 14.96
CA SER A 184 10.18 -0.39 15.00
C SER A 184 9.57 0.98 14.68
N SER A 185 10.29 2.04 15.07
CA SER A 185 9.96 3.43 14.77
C SER A 185 11.26 4.24 14.74
N HIS A 186 11.58 4.86 13.61
CA HIS A 186 12.83 5.60 13.46
C HIS A 186 12.71 6.79 12.48
N HIS A 187 13.74 7.65 12.52
CA HIS A 187 13.93 8.69 11.52
C HIS A 187 14.56 8.08 10.27
N GLU A 188 14.08 8.47 9.10
CA GLU A 188 14.56 8.01 7.80
C GLU A 188 15.70 8.89 7.24
N VAL A 189 16.19 8.57 6.02
CA VAL A 189 17.36 9.20 5.40
C VAL A 189 17.12 10.69 5.11
N ALA A 190 15.94 11.05 4.64
CA ALA A 190 15.66 12.44 4.29
C ALA A 190 15.21 13.26 5.52
N PRO A 191 15.56 14.56 5.60
CA PRO A 191 15.00 15.44 6.63
C PRO A 191 13.48 15.40 6.66
N ALA A 192 12.89 15.31 7.84
CA ALA A 192 11.45 15.17 8.09
C ALA A 192 10.83 13.84 7.63
N GLN A 193 11.63 12.86 7.26
CA GLN A 193 11.15 11.54 6.85
C GLN A 193 11.21 10.54 8.01
N HIS A 194 10.14 9.77 8.15
CA HIS A 194 9.93 8.84 9.27
C HIS A 194 9.38 7.52 8.77
N GLU A 195 9.62 6.47 9.55
CA GLU A 195 9.09 5.13 9.34
C GLU A 195 8.60 4.55 10.66
N ILE A 196 7.49 3.82 10.58
CA ILE A 196 6.95 3.02 11.69
C ILE A 196 6.55 1.68 11.11
N ASP A 197 7.21 0.61 11.57
CA ASP A 197 6.96 -0.74 11.12
C ASP A 197 6.05 -1.47 12.10
N PHE A 198 5.08 -2.16 11.58
CA PHE A 198 4.20 -3.02 12.34
C PHE A 198 4.26 -4.46 11.81
N LYS A 199 4.04 -5.38 12.73
CA LYS A 199 4.14 -6.81 12.47
C LYS A 199 3.27 -7.26 11.31
N TYR A 200 3.80 -8.20 10.53
CA TYR A 200 3.07 -8.85 9.45
C TYR A 200 1.81 -9.59 9.93
N ASP A 201 0.83 -9.68 9.06
CA ASP A 201 -0.40 -10.44 9.26
C ASP A 201 -0.90 -11.01 7.93
N GLU A 202 -2.02 -11.71 7.93
CA GLU A 202 -2.69 -12.13 6.70
C GLU A 202 -3.01 -10.92 5.81
N ALA A 203 -2.89 -11.08 4.51
CA ALA A 203 -2.86 -9.98 3.55
C ALA A 203 -4.09 -9.05 3.61
N LEU A 204 -5.31 -9.57 3.85
CA LEU A 204 -6.50 -8.72 3.95
C LEU A 204 -6.42 -7.81 5.17
N LYS A 205 -6.05 -8.37 6.33
CA LYS A 205 -5.88 -7.61 7.56
C LYS A 205 -4.75 -6.59 7.44
N THR A 206 -3.64 -6.96 6.79
CA THR A 206 -2.53 -6.03 6.51
C THR A 206 -2.97 -4.87 5.62
N ALA A 207 -3.77 -5.12 4.56
CA ALA A 207 -4.30 -4.04 3.73
C ALA A 207 -5.22 -3.10 4.51
N ASP A 208 -6.11 -3.64 5.36
CA ASP A 208 -6.96 -2.88 6.28
C ASP A 208 -6.11 -2.07 7.29
N ASN A 209 -5.03 -2.65 7.80
CA ASN A 209 -4.09 -2.01 8.71
C ASN A 209 -3.33 -0.87 8.03
N ILE A 210 -2.88 -1.01 6.78
CA ILE A 210 -2.22 0.09 6.04
C ILE A 210 -3.14 1.31 5.91
N GLN A 211 -4.43 1.11 5.63
CA GLN A 211 -5.40 2.21 5.58
C GLN A 211 -5.59 2.88 6.95
N THR A 212 -5.70 2.06 8.00
CA THR A 212 -5.81 2.53 9.38
C THR A 212 -4.56 3.29 9.81
N PHE A 213 -3.38 2.77 9.51
CA PHE A 213 -2.08 3.39 9.76
C PHE A 213 -2.00 4.78 9.14
N LYS A 214 -2.29 4.89 7.83
CA LYS A 214 -2.26 6.19 7.12
C LYS A 214 -3.22 7.22 7.74
N MET A 215 -4.41 6.79 8.14
CA MET A 215 -5.39 7.65 8.80
C MET A 215 -4.88 8.11 10.18
N THR A 216 -4.33 7.19 10.97
CA THR A 216 -3.81 7.47 12.31
C THR A 216 -2.64 8.45 12.26
N VAL A 217 -1.63 8.19 11.42
CA VAL A 217 -0.46 9.06 11.22
C VAL A 217 -0.89 10.48 10.86
N LYS A 218 -1.79 10.66 9.88
CA LYS A 218 -2.31 11.98 9.51
C LYS A 218 -3.08 12.66 10.65
N THR A 219 -3.85 11.89 11.39
CA THR A 219 -4.67 12.42 12.50
C THR A 219 -3.79 12.90 13.65
N ILE A 220 -2.81 12.09 14.06
CA ILE A 220 -1.91 12.44 15.18
C ILE A 220 -0.98 13.61 14.76
N ALA A 221 -0.41 13.60 13.55
CA ALA A 221 0.37 14.73 13.04
C ALA A 221 -0.41 16.04 13.11
N LYS A 222 -1.69 16.05 12.66
CA LYS A 222 -2.55 17.23 12.74
C LYS A 222 -2.79 17.72 14.17
N ARG A 223 -2.90 16.82 15.14
CA ARG A 223 -3.04 17.18 16.57
C ARG A 223 -1.78 17.88 17.14
N HIS A 224 -0.62 17.57 16.57
CA HIS A 224 0.66 18.21 16.90
C HIS A 224 0.95 19.45 16.04
N GLY A 225 0.00 19.94 15.24
CA GLY A 225 0.19 21.12 14.38
C GLY A 225 1.06 20.86 13.15
N LEU A 226 1.28 19.59 12.78
CA LEU A 226 2.04 19.20 11.60
C LEU A 226 1.12 18.56 10.53
N TYR A 227 1.66 18.46 9.35
CA TYR A 227 1.04 17.78 8.21
C TYR A 227 1.85 16.54 7.83
N ALA A 228 1.23 15.37 7.96
CA ALA A 228 1.83 14.13 7.49
C ALA A 228 1.44 13.88 6.02
N THR A 229 2.43 13.60 5.19
CA THR A 229 2.21 13.23 3.79
C THR A 229 2.87 11.91 3.44
N PHE A 230 2.16 11.12 2.66
CA PHE A 230 2.64 9.88 2.03
C PHE A 230 3.05 10.10 0.56
N MET A 231 3.24 11.36 0.15
CA MET A 231 3.70 11.71 -1.20
C MET A 231 5.06 11.06 -1.49
N PRO A 232 5.22 10.32 -2.61
CA PRO A 232 6.44 9.54 -2.87
C PRO A 232 7.71 10.38 -2.96
N LYS A 233 7.62 11.59 -3.53
CA LYS A 233 8.76 12.52 -3.69
C LYS A 233 8.33 13.95 -3.46
N PRO A 234 8.22 14.40 -2.19
CA PRO A 234 7.74 15.74 -1.89
C PRO A 234 8.75 16.86 -2.18
N LYS A 235 10.06 16.53 -2.22
CA LYS A 235 11.13 17.50 -2.48
C LYS A 235 12.16 16.94 -3.45
N PHE A 236 12.69 17.82 -4.31
CA PHE A 236 13.84 17.52 -5.15
C PHE A 236 15.12 17.37 -4.31
N GLY A 237 16.01 16.46 -4.71
CA GLY A 237 17.36 16.32 -4.12
C GLY A 237 17.44 15.55 -2.81
N ILE A 238 16.32 14.99 -2.29
CA ILE A 238 16.30 14.14 -1.10
C ILE A 238 15.71 12.77 -1.42
N SER A 239 15.84 11.76 -0.53
CA SER A 239 15.15 10.47 -0.66
C SER A 239 13.64 10.64 -0.62
N GLY A 240 12.91 9.77 -1.29
CA GLY A 240 11.45 9.73 -1.28
C GLY A 240 10.92 8.58 -0.44
N SER A 241 9.60 8.56 -0.19
CA SER A 241 8.95 7.53 0.62
C SER A 241 8.62 6.28 -0.17
N GLY A 242 9.07 5.13 0.32
CA GLY A 242 8.69 3.80 -0.12
C GLY A 242 7.59 3.19 0.76
N MET A 243 6.98 2.15 0.24
CA MET A 243 6.17 1.20 1.00
C MET A 243 6.66 -0.20 0.61
N HIS A 244 7.74 -0.64 1.24
CA HIS A 244 8.29 -1.95 0.94
C HIS A 244 7.31 -3.03 1.42
N ILE A 245 7.14 -4.07 0.60
CA ILE A 245 6.20 -5.15 0.89
C ILE A 245 6.97 -6.44 1.12
N ASN A 246 7.09 -6.85 2.38
CA ASN A 246 7.61 -8.14 2.77
C ASN A 246 6.51 -9.19 2.65
N MET A 247 6.78 -10.29 1.93
CA MET A 247 5.79 -11.31 1.58
C MET A 247 6.29 -12.70 1.87
N SER A 248 5.41 -13.56 2.34
CA SER A 248 5.64 -15.00 2.41
C SER A 248 4.34 -15.78 2.17
N LEU A 249 4.47 -17.03 1.74
CA LEU A 249 3.38 -17.97 1.72
C LEU A 249 3.57 -19.00 2.82
N ALA A 250 2.49 -19.39 3.48
CA ALA A 250 2.47 -20.40 4.48
C ALA A 250 1.39 -21.46 4.18
N THR A 251 1.54 -22.68 4.71
CA THR A 251 0.45 -23.66 4.75
C THR A 251 -0.62 -23.22 5.73
N LYS A 252 -1.78 -23.88 5.72
CA LYS A 252 -2.86 -23.62 6.71
C LYS A 252 -2.42 -23.86 8.16
N GLU A 253 -1.42 -24.72 8.38
CA GLU A 253 -0.82 -24.99 9.68
C GLU A 253 0.27 -23.98 10.07
N GLY A 254 0.53 -22.98 9.23
CA GLY A 254 1.48 -21.90 9.50
C GLY A 254 2.93 -22.21 9.14
N LYS A 255 3.22 -23.31 8.41
CA LYS A 255 4.58 -23.59 7.93
C LYS A 255 4.90 -22.68 6.74
N ASN A 256 5.97 -21.90 6.84
CA ASN A 256 6.47 -21.06 5.74
C ASN A 256 6.98 -21.95 4.60
N ILE A 257 6.39 -21.78 3.39
CA ILE A 257 6.74 -22.61 2.23
C ILE A 257 7.92 -22.05 1.44
N PHE A 258 8.33 -20.80 1.71
CA PHE A 258 9.52 -20.21 1.07
C PHE A 258 10.83 -20.71 1.68
N ALA A 259 10.77 -21.31 2.88
CA ALA A 259 11.93 -21.84 3.58
C ALA A 259 12.24 -23.27 3.14
N ASP A 260 13.50 -23.52 2.76
CA ASP A 260 14.07 -24.86 2.59
C ASP A 260 15.51 -24.87 3.12
N GLU A 261 15.75 -25.62 4.20
CA GLU A 261 17.10 -25.71 4.81
C GLU A 261 18.15 -26.30 3.85
N ASN A 262 17.72 -27.14 2.90
CA ASN A 262 18.58 -27.75 1.89
C ASN A 262 18.65 -26.91 0.60
N GLY A 263 17.77 -25.91 0.46
CA GLY A 263 17.70 -25.03 -0.70
C GLY A 263 18.89 -24.07 -0.77
N LYS A 264 19.22 -23.65 -1.99
CA LYS A 264 20.26 -22.62 -2.19
C LYS A 264 19.85 -21.35 -1.44
N ILE A 265 20.74 -20.80 -0.61
CA ILE A 265 20.49 -19.67 0.28
C ILE A 265 19.28 -19.81 1.22
N GLY A 266 18.84 -21.06 1.49
CA GLY A 266 17.72 -21.36 2.38
C GLY A 266 16.33 -21.08 1.79
N LEU A 267 16.20 -21.03 0.46
CA LEU A 267 14.96 -20.82 -0.26
C LEU A 267 14.48 -22.10 -0.96
N SER A 268 13.16 -22.31 -0.95
CA SER A 268 12.50 -23.35 -1.71
C SER A 268 12.36 -23.00 -3.20
N ASP A 269 12.05 -23.98 -4.04
CA ASP A 269 11.72 -23.77 -5.45
C ASP A 269 10.49 -22.89 -5.61
N ASP A 270 9.48 -23.01 -4.74
CA ASP A 270 8.28 -22.17 -4.75
C ASP A 270 8.63 -20.69 -4.49
N ALA A 271 9.60 -20.41 -3.60
CA ALA A 271 10.06 -19.02 -3.41
C ALA A 271 10.71 -18.46 -4.68
N TYR A 272 11.53 -19.23 -5.38
CA TYR A 272 12.13 -18.82 -6.65
C TYR A 272 11.08 -18.60 -7.75
N HIS A 273 10.10 -19.47 -7.86
CA HIS A 273 8.99 -19.33 -8.80
C HIS A 273 8.14 -18.10 -8.49
N PHE A 274 7.87 -17.82 -7.20
CA PHE A 274 7.14 -16.64 -6.75
C PHE A 274 7.87 -15.34 -7.15
N ILE A 275 9.20 -15.28 -6.89
CA ILE A 275 10.05 -14.16 -7.32
C ILE A 275 9.97 -13.97 -8.83
N ALA A 276 10.12 -15.05 -9.60
CA ALA A 276 10.08 -15.01 -11.05
C ALA A 276 8.73 -14.49 -11.59
N GLY A 277 7.63 -14.88 -10.97
CA GLY A 277 6.30 -14.40 -11.31
C GLY A 277 6.15 -12.89 -11.09
N ILE A 278 6.59 -12.38 -9.94
CA ILE A 278 6.59 -10.93 -9.68
C ILE A 278 7.48 -10.19 -10.70
N MET A 279 8.68 -10.69 -10.98
CA MET A 279 9.61 -10.06 -11.95
C MET A 279 9.00 -10.01 -13.35
N LYS A 280 8.31 -11.08 -13.78
CA LYS A 280 7.63 -11.15 -15.09
C LYS A 280 6.60 -10.04 -15.27
N HIS A 281 5.83 -9.76 -14.24
CA HIS A 281 4.72 -8.80 -14.27
C HIS A 281 5.09 -7.41 -13.73
N ALA A 282 6.34 -7.19 -13.27
CA ALA A 282 6.77 -5.99 -12.56
C ALA A 282 6.48 -4.69 -13.30
N ARG A 283 6.67 -4.65 -14.63
CA ARG A 283 6.42 -3.45 -15.42
C ARG A 283 4.93 -3.05 -15.42
N GLY A 284 4.04 -4.00 -15.62
CA GLY A 284 2.60 -3.78 -15.58
C GLY A 284 2.10 -3.46 -14.17
N MET A 285 2.63 -4.16 -13.16
CA MET A 285 2.31 -3.89 -11.76
C MET A 285 2.68 -2.46 -11.36
N SER A 286 3.67 -1.84 -12.00
CA SER A 286 4.15 -0.49 -11.67
C SER A 286 3.05 0.58 -11.75
N ALA A 287 2.08 0.46 -12.63
CA ALA A 287 0.94 1.37 -12.69
C ALA A 287 0.11 1.38 -11.38
N ILE A 288 0.09 0.26 -10.66
CA ILE A 288 -0.66 0.09 -9.40
C ILE A 288 0.24 0.32 -8.18
N THR A 289 1.50 -0.16 -8.23
CA THR A 289 2.45 -0.02 -7.11
C THR A 289 3.04 1.39 -7.01
N ASN A 290 3.05 2.13 -8.13
CA ASN A 290 3.59 3.47 -8.28
C ASN A 290 2.59 4.35 -9.06
N PRO A 291 1.45 4.72 -8.43
CA PRO A 291 0.25 5.13 -9.14
C PRO A 291 0.21 6.60 -9.59
N LEU A 292 1.22 7.39 -9.25
CA LEU A 292 1.22 8.83 -9.50
C LEU A 292 2.34 9.25 -10.47
N VAL A 293 2.15 10.35 -11.18
CA VAL A 293 3.26 11.03 -11.87
C VAL A 293 4.44 11.26 -10.91
N ASN A 294 4.15 11.60 -9.66
CA ASN A 294 5.16 11.84 -8.63
C ASN A 294 5.91 10.56 -8.20
N SER A 295 5.32 9.39 -8.34
CA SER A 295 5.97 8.10 -8.04
C SER A 295 7.26 7.91 -8.83
N TYR A 296 7.27 8.31 -10.10
CA TYR A 296 8.42 8.19 -11.01
C TYR A 296 9.51 9.25 -10.76
N LYS A 297 9.23 10.26 -9.94
CA LYS A 297 10.25 11.18 -9.40
C LYS A 297 11.00 10.58 -8.20
N ARG A 298 10.44 9.55 -7.54
CA ARG A 298 11.14 8.69 -6.57
C ARG A 298 11.96 7.61 -7.26
N LEU A 299 11.40 6.95 -8.29
CA LEU A 299 12.05 5.85 -9.01
C LEU A 299 13.13 6.37 -9.97
N VAL A 300 14.16 6.99 -9.40
CA VAL A 300 15.33 7.52 -10.12
C VAL A 300 16.62 6.99 -9.50
N PRO A 301 17.70 6.77 -10.29
CA PRO A 301 18.97 6.31 -9.75
C PRO A 301 19.55 7.25 -8.69
N GLY A 302 20.17 6.66 -7.63
CA GLY A 302 20.90 7.42 -6.61
C GLY A 302 20.10 7.78 -5.35
N TYR A 303 18.86 7.35 -5.20
CA TYR A 303 18.01 7.63 -4.05
C TYR A 303 17.37 6.36 -3.41
N GLU A 304 18.10 5.26 -3.42
CA GLU A 304 17.70 3.98 -2.79
C GLU A 304 16.40 3.35 -3.31
N ALA A 305 15.79 3.91 -4.35
CA ALA A 305 14.60 3.35 -5.00
C ALA A 305 14.99 2.45 -6.18
N PRO A 306 14.38 1.27 -6.33
CA PRO A 306 14.71 0.33 -7.38
C PRO A 306 14.19 0.81 -8.74
N VAL A 307 15.08 0.87 -9.74
CA VAL A 307 14.74 1.24 -11.13
C VAL A 307 15.01 0.11 -12.12
N TYR A 308 15.48 -1.04 -11.63
CA TYR A 308 15.84 -2.19 -12.44
C TYR A 308 15.18 -3.46 -11.93
N ILE A 309 14.66 -4.28 -12.85
CA ILE A 309 14.02 -5.56 -12.54
C ILE A 309 15.10 -6.61 -12.32
N ALA A 310 15.45 -6.81 -11.07
CA ALA A 310 16.43 -7.79 -10.63
C ALA A 310 16.09 -8.22 -9.19
N TRP A 311 16.74 -9.28 -8.72
CA TRP A 311 16.64 -9.71 -7.33
C TRP A 311 18.03 -10.01 -6.74
N SER A 312 18.16 -9.88 -5.41
CA SER A 312 19.37 -10.23 -4.68
C SER A 312 19.10 -10.55 -3.22
N ALA A 313 19.95 -11.41 -2.64
CA ALA A 313 20.03 -11.64 -1.19
C ALA A 313 21.15 -10.84 -0.52
N LYS A 314 21.91 -10.00 -1.25
CA LYS A 314 23.12 -9.35 -0.76
C LYS A 314 23.13 -7.84 -0.83
N ASN A 315 22.31 -7.23 -1.69
CA ASN A 315 22.28 -5.78 -1.84
C ASN A 315 20.85 -5.23 -1.84
N ARG A 316 20.70 -3.91 -1.70
CA ARG A 316 19.40 -3.20 -1.61
C ARG A 316 19.02 -2.47 -2.91
N SER A 317 19.85 -2.56 -3.96
CA SER A 317 19.57 -1.87 -5.23
C SER A 317 18.53 -2.56 -6.14
N PRO A 318 18.32 -3.90 -6.09
CA PRO A 318 17.34 -4.58 -6.92
C PRO A 318 15.89 -4.29 -6.50
N LEU A 319 14.98 -4.57 -7.43
CA LEU A 319 13.53 -4.55 -7.22
C LEU A 319 13.08 -5.47 -6.08
N ILE A 320 13.66 -6.68 -6.05
CA ILE A 320 13.34 -7.71 -5.06
C ILE A 320 14.58 -8.01 -4.22
N ARG A 321 14.42 -7.89 -2.90
CA ARG A 321 15.44 -8.26 -1.92
C ARG A 321 14.98 -9.48 -1.13
N ILE A 322 15.94 -10.35 -0.80
CA ILE A 322 15.72 -11.46 0.13
C ILE A 322 16.38 -11.10 1.45
N PRO A 323 15.64 -10.73 2.50
CA PRO A 323 16.19 -10.46 3.83
C PRO A 323 16.97 -11.64 4.41
N ALA A 324 17.82 -11.39 5.41
CA ALA A 324 18.74 -12.41 5.96
C ALA A 324 18.03 -13.50 6.77
N SER A 325 16.85 -13.22 7.32
CA SER A 325 16.06 -14.19 8.12
C SER A 325 15.71 -15.44 7.31
N ARG A 326 15.75 -16.60 7.97
CA ARG A 326 15.41 -17.91 7.40
C ARG A 326 14.44 -18.66 8.31
N GLY A 327 14.03 -19.86 7.90
CA GLY A 327 12.99 -20.63 8.57
C GLY A 327 11.64 -19.89 8.48
N ASN A 328 10.94 -19.74 9.59
CA ASN A 328 9.64 -19.02 9.60
C ASN A 328 9.76 -17.54 9.19
N GLY A 329 10.93 -16.93 9.30
CA GLY A 329 11.19 -15.56 8.87
C GLY A 329 11.60 -15.39 7.40
N THR A 330 11.62 -16.49 6.61
CA THR A 330 11.97 -16.43 5.17
C THR A 330 10.90 -15.66 4.42
N ARG A 331 11.32 -14.60 3.69
CA ARG A 331 10.39 -13.72 2.98
C ARG A 331 11.05 -13.08 1.75
N VAL A 332 10.23 -12.52 0.91
CA VAL A 332 10.58 -11.76 -0.30
C VAL A 332 10.14 -10.32 -0.07
N GLU A 333 11.03 -9.36 -0.26
CA GLU A 333 10.74 -7.92 -0.13
C GLU A 333 10.65 -7.29 -1.52
N LEU A 334 9.48 -6.75 -1.87
CA LEU A 334 9.27 -5.93 -3.06
C LEU A 334 9.46 -4.45 -2.68
N ARG A 335 10.38 -3.75 -3.36
CA ARG A 335 10.88 -2.44 -2.91
C ARG A 335 10.40 -1.23 -3.71
N ASN A 336 9.77 -1.44 -4.88
CA ASN A 336 9.29 -0.31 -5.69
C ASN A 336 7.99 0.32 -5.19
N PRO A 337 7.03 -0.36 -4.54
CA PRO A 337 5.79 0.27 -4.16
C PRO A 337 6.02 1.54 -3.34
N ASP A 338 5.14 2.51 -3.50
CA ASP A 338 5.13 3.71 -2.67
C ASP A 338 3.80 3.82 -1.88
N PRO A 339 3.77 4.61 -0.79
CA PRO A 339 2.64 4.59 0.12
C PRO A 339 1.36 5.24 -0.42
N THR A 340 1.38 5.81 -1.65
CA THR A 340 0.15 6.30 -2.30
C THR A 340 -0.62 5.19 -2.99
N ALA A 341 0.01 4.04 -3.19
CA ALA A 341 -0.62 2.88 -3.82
C ALA A 341 -1.83 2.37 -3.00
N ASN A 342 -2.82 1.84 -3.72
CA ASN A 342 -3.96 1.16 -3.11
C ASN A 342 -3.50 -0.19 -2.52
N PRO A 343 -3.49 -0.38 -1.20
CA PRO A 343 -2.91 -1.57 -0.59
C PRO A 343 -3.62 -2.86 -1.01
N TYR A 344 -4.92 -2.83 -1.22
CA TYR A 344 -5.67 -4.01 -1.65
C TYR A 344 -5.26 -4.45 -3.04
N LEU A 345 -5.16 -3.52 -3.99
CA LEU A 345 -4.76 -3.84 -5.38
C LEU A 345 -3.29 -4.25 -5.46
N VAL A 346 -2.40 -3.59 -4.71
CA VAL A 346 -0.97 -3.98 -4.64
C VAL A 346 -0.84 -5.42 -4.17
N LEU A 347 -1.47 -5.77 -3.05
CA LEU A 347 -1.36 -7.12 -2.48
C LEU A 347 -2.04 -8.17 -3.35
N ALA A 348 -3.16 -7.83 -3.99
CA ALA A 348 -3.80 -8.72 -4.96
C ALA A 348 -2.88 -9.04 -6.14
N LEU A 349 -2.25 -8.04 -6.73
CA LEU A 349 -1.34 -8.24 -7.86
C LEU A 349 -0.05 -8.96 -7.45
N CYS A 350 0.53 -8.64 -6.28
CA CYS A 350 1.70 -9.35 -5.77
C CYS A 350 1.41 -10.84 -5.58
N LEU A 351 0.27 -11.16 -4.96
CA LEU A 351 -0.15 -12.55 -4.75
C LEU A 351 -0.41 -13.26 -6.09
N ALA A 352 -1.20 -12.66 -6.97
CA ALA A 352 -1.54 -13.25 -8.26
C ALA A 352 -0.30 -13.50 -9.13
N ALA A 353 0.61 -12.52 -9.23
CA ALA A 353 1.86 -12.64 -9.99
C ALA A 353 2.77 -13.73 -9.41
N GLY A 354 2.90 -13.78 -8.07
CA GLY A 354 3.67 -14.84 -7.41
C GLY A 354 3.08 -16.23 -7.66
N LEU A 355 1.74 -16.37 -7.58
CA LEU A 355 1.05 -17.63 -7.88
C LEU A 355 1.17 -18.03 -9.36
N ASP A 356 1.16 -17.06 -10.30
CA ASP A 356 1.45 -17.32 -11.71
C ASP A 356 2.84 -17.96 -11.88
N GLY A 357 3.81 -17.42 -11.17
CA GLY A 357 5.17 -17.99 -11.12
C GLY A 357 5.20 -19.43 -10.64
N ILE A 358 4.53 -19.72 -9.52
CA ILE A 358 4.47 -21.08 -8.94
C ILE A 358 3.71 -22.05 -9.86
N LYS A 359 2.52 -21.68 -10.34
CA LYS A 359 1.69 -22.52 -11.22
C LYS A 359 2.41 -22.90 -12.51
N ASN A 360 3.10 -21.95 -13.11
CA ASN A 360 3.80 -22.13 -14.38
C ASN A 360 5.27 -22.52 -14.22
N LYS A 361 5.74 -22.68 -12.98
CA LYS A 361 7.14 -23.03 -12.64
C LYS A 361 8.13 -22.14 -13.39
N ILE A 362 7.88 -20.82 -13.36
CA ILE A 362 8.71 -19.84 -14.07
C ILE A 362 10.10 -19.85 -13.43
N GLU A 363 11.13 -19.98 -14.25
CA GLU A 363 12.53 -19.94 -13.77
C GLU A 363 12.92 -18.51 -13.43
N VAL A 364 13.50 -18.33 -12.25
CA VAL A 364 14.02 -17.04 -11.83
C VAL A 364 15.36 -16.73 -12.53
N PRO A 365 15.59 -15.51 -13.03
CA PRO A 365 16.91 -15.12 -13.52
C PRO A 365 17.98 -15.21 -12.44
N LYS A 366 19.25 -15.17 -12.84
CA LYS A 366 20.37 -15.13 -11.88
C LYS A 366 20.26 -13.90 -10.96
N SER A 367 20.58 -14.09 -9.68
CA SER A 367 20.68 -12.97 -8.73
C SER A 367 21.76 -11.97 -9.15
N VAL A 368 21.51 -10.69 -8.90
CA VAL A 368 22.44 -9.60 -9.20
C VAL A 368 23.01 -9.09 -7.87
N ASP A 369 24.21 -9.56 -7.53
CA ASP A 369 24.84 -9.29 -6.23
C ASP A 369 25.81 -8.10 -6.25
N CYS A 370 25.97 -7.44 -7.42
CA CYS A 370 26.75 -6.21 -7.59
C CYS A 370 25.84 -4.96 -7.57
N ASN A 371 26.46 -3.79 -7.44
CA ASN A 371 25.73 -2.52 -7.53
C ASN A 371 25.27 -2.29 -8.98
N ILE A 372 23.96 -2.44 -9.23
CA ILE A 372 23.38 -2.32 -10.57
C ILE A 372 23.55 -0.89 -11.13
N TYR A 373 23.60 0.12 -10.28
CA TYR A 373 23.77 1.52 -10.72
C TYR A 373 25.13 1.80 -11.35
N GLU A 374 26.16 1.00 -11.01
CA GLU A 374 27.50 1.10 -11.58
C GLU A 374 27.65 0.33 -12.91
N MET A 375 26.68 -0.54 -13.24
CA MET A 375 26.67 -1.28 -14.50
C MET A 375 26.34 -0.35 -15.68
N THR A 376 27.07 -0.51 -16.77
CA THR A 376 26.74 0.16 -18.03
C THR A 376 25.43 -0.38 -18.63
N PRO A 377 24.75 0.37 -19.51
CA PRO A 377 23.57 -0.13 -20.21
C PRO A 377 23.83 -1.43 -21.01
N GLY A 378 25.04 -1.60 -21.52
CA GLY A 378 25.46 -2.82 -22.24
C GLY A 378 25.52 -4.04 -21.31
N GLU A 379 26.13 -3.88 -20.14
CA GLU A 379 26.22 -4.94 -19.12
C GLU A 379 24.87 -5.34 -18.60
N ARG A 380 23.99 -4.37 -18.33
CA ARG A 380 22.59 -4.67 -17.91
C ARG A 380 21.86 -5.48 -18.97
N ARG A 381 21.91 -5.07 -20.26
CA ARG A 381 21.29 -5.85 -21.35
C ARG A 381 21.86 -7.25 -21.47
N ALA A 382 23.20 -7.39 -21.36
CA ALA A 382 23.85 -8.70 -21.40
C ALA A 382 23.43 -9.61 -20.21
N ALA A 383 23.12 -9.02 -19.06
CA ALA A 383 22.61 -9.72 -17.88
C ALA A 383 21.09 -9.97 -17.90
N GLY A 384 20.38 -9.50 -18.94
CA GLY A 384 18.92 -9.63 -19.03
C GLY A 384 18.16 -8.75 -18.02
N ILE A 385 18.78 -7.69 -17.53
CA ILE A 385 18.17 -6.76 -16.56
C ILE A 385 17.36 -5.70 -17.33
N GLU A 386 16.06 -5.72 -17.14
CA GLU A 386 15.13 -4.73 -17.68
C GLU A 386 14.99 -3.52 -16.74
N ASN A 387 14.57 -2.39 -17.30
CA ASN A 387 14.22 -1.21 -16.53
C ASN A 387 12.76 -1.25 -16.06
N MET A 388 12.50 -0.69 -14.89
CA MET A 388 11.14 -0.28 -14.52
C MET A 388 10.65 0.80 -15.50
N PRO A 389 9.31 1.01 -15.66
CA PRO A 389 8.79 2.14 -16.42
C PRO A 389 9.38 3.47 -15.94
N ALA A 390 9.69 4.36 -16.89
CA ALA A 390 10.30 5.65 -16.60
C ALA A 390 9.27 6.72 -16.15
N ASP A 391 8.01 6.53 -16.50
CA ASP A 391 6.91 7.44 -16.18
C ASP A 391 5.57 6.71 -16.05
N LEU A 392 4.55 7.47 -15.62
CA LEU A 392 3.20 6.92 -15.40
C LEU A 392 2.58 6.38 -16.69
N LYS A 393 2.81 7.05 -17.83
CA LYS A 393 2.24 6.60 -19.11
C LYS A 393 2.81 5.25 -19.52
N GLU A 394 4.14 5.10 -19.48
CA GLU A 394 4.79 3.83 -19.79
C GLU A 394 4.29 2.71 -18.87
N ALA A 395 4.11 3.00 -17.58
CA ALA A 395 3.57 2.01 -16.64
C ALA A 395 2.14 1.59 -16.98
N VAL A 396 1.28 2.55 -17.33
CA VAL A 396 -0.10 2.27 -17.75
C VAL A 396 -0.13 1.48 -19.07
N ASP A 397 0.72 1.84 -20.03
CA ASP A 397 0.85 1.09 -21.28
C ASP A 397 1.29 -0.38 -21.02
N CYS A 398 2.23 -0.58 -20.07
CA CYS A 398 2.65 -1.92 -19.66
C CYS A 398 1.53 -2.70 -18.95
N LEU A 399 0.71 -2.04 -18.13
CA LEU A 399 -0.43 -2.67 -17.48
C LEU A 399 -1.46 -3.14 -18.51
N VAL A 400 -1.82 -2.29 -19.47
CA VAL A 400 -2.79 -2.62 -20.53
C VAL A 400 -2.28 -3.77 -21.42
N ALA A 401 -0.97 -3.86 -21.63
CA ALA A 401 -0.37 -4.94 -22.40
C ALA A 401 -0.27 -6.28 -21.63
N ASP A 402 -0.46 -6.27 -20.32
CA ASP A 402 -0.43 -7.46 -19.47
C ASP A 402 -1.86 -7.99 -19.22
N GLU A 403 -2.33 -8.86 -20.13
CA GLU A 403 -3.66 -9.46 -20.05
C GLU A 403 -3.91 -10.20 -18.73
N PHE A 404 -2.86 -10.79 -18.15
CA PHE A 404 -2.98 -11.49 -16.86
C PHE A 404 -3.33 -10.51 -15.75
N LEU A 405 -2.58 -9.41 -15.59
CA LEU A 405 -2.87 -8.40 -14.56
C LEU A 405 -4.25 -7.76 -14.78
N CYS A 406 -4.62 -7.46 -16.04
CA CYS A 406 -5.96 -6.96 -16.37
C CYS A 406 -7.05 -7.95 -15.94
N SER A 407 -6.84 -9.25 -16.12
CA SER A 407 -7.80 -10.29 -15.71
C SER A 407 -7.96 -10.39 -14.16
N VAL A 408 -6.89 -10.16 -13.42
CA VAL A 408 -6.91 -10.10 -11.93
C VAL A 408 -7.72 -8.92 -11.44
N LEU A 409 -7.46 -7.72 -11.99
CA LEU A 409 -8.15 -6.47 -11.63
C LEU A 409 -9.64 -6.48 -12.07
N GLY A 410 -9.95 -7.18 -13.15
CA GLY A 410 -11.25 -7.16 -13.78
C GLY A 410 -11.45 -5.94 -14.71
N GLU A 411 -12.44 -6.04 -15.60
CA GLU A 411 -12.70 -5.05 -16.65
C GLU A 411 -13.03 -3.67 -16.05
N HIS A 412 -13.86 -3.63 -15.00
CA HIS A 412 -14.30 -2.38 -14.39
C HIS A 412 -13.11 -1.58 -13.83
N ILE A 413 -12.31 -2.19 -12.93
CA ILE A 413 -11.16 -1.50 -12.33
C ILE A 413 -10.15 -1.12 -13.41
N THR A 414 -9.80 -2.05 -14.31
CA THR A 414 -8.82 -1.78 -15.37
C THR A 414 -9.23 -0.57 -16.20
N THR A 415 -10.46 -0.54 -16.69
CA THR A 415 -10.95 0.56 -17.55
C THR A 415 -10.94 1.89 -16.80
N LYS A 416 -11.55 1.94 -15.61
CA LYS A 416 -11.66 3.19 -14.82
C LYS A 416 -10.32 3.71 -14.35
N TYR A 417 -9.43 2.80 -13.94
CA TYR A 417 -8.10 3.14 -13.50
C TYR A 417 -7.26 3.71 -14.64
N VAL A 418 -7.22 3.04 -15.79
CA VAL A 418 -6.49 3.49 -16.98
C VAL A 418 -6.99 4.86 -17.44
N GLU A 419 -8.32 5.05 -17.58
CA GLU A 419 -8.93 6.33 -17.96
C GLU A 419 -8.45 7.47 -17.03
N ALA A 420 -8.51 7.26 -15.72
CA ALA A 420 -8.13 8.28 -14.74
C ALA A 420 -6.61 8.57 -14.76
N LYS A 421 -5.77 7.54 -14.87
CA LYS A 421 -4.30 7.70 -14.88
C LYS A 421 -3.80 8.35 -16.17
N MET A 422 -4.41 8.07 -17.29
CA MET A 422 -4.11 8.76 -18.55
C MET A 422 -4.51 10.22 -18.50
N LYS A 423 -5.67 10.54 -17.90
CA LYS A 423 -6.08 11.93 -17.66
C LYS A 423 -5.14 12.67 -16.69
N GLU A 424 -4.64 12.00 -15.64
CA GLU A 424 -3.61 12.55 -14.75
C GLU A 424 -2.34 12.89 -15.54
N TRP A 425 -1.88 11.96 -16.39
CA TRP A 425 -0.71 12.15 -17.23
C TRP A 425 -0.87 13.33 -18.22
N GLU A 426 -1.99 13.42 -18.93
CA GLU A 426 -2.30 14.52 -19.84
C GLU A 426 -2.31 15.87 -19.12
N ASN A 427 -2.95 15.94 -17.95
CA ASN A 427 -2.97 17.14 -17.12
C ASN A 427 -1.58 17.55 -16.67
N TYR A 428 -0.70 16.60 -16.36
CA TYR A 428 0.67 16.90 -15.95
C TYR A 428 1.52 17.40 -17.12
N THR A 429 1.49 16.73 -18.26
CA THR A 429 2.36 17.03 -19.41
C THR A 429 2.03 18.35 -20.10
N THR A 430 0.82 18.87 -19.90
CA THR A 430 0.41 20.18 -20.46
C THR A 430 0.72 21.36 -19.54
N ARG A 431 1.22 21.13 -18.32
CA ARG A 431 1.56 22.19 -17.38
C ARG A 431 3.00 22.64 -17.57
N VAL A 432 3.21 23.94 -17.64
CA VAL A 432 4.55 24.54 -17.61
C VAL A 432 5.02 24.58 -16.16
N SER A 433 6.16 23.95 -15.88
CA SER A 433 6.77 23.91 -14.55
C SER A 433 7.66 25.15 -14.31
N GLN A 434 7.89 25.47 -13.02
CA GLN A 434 8.82 26.55 -12.67
C GLN A 434 10.24 26.27 -13.19
N TRP A 435 10.66 24.98 -13.19
CA TRP A 435 11.96 24.57 -13.74
C TRP A 435 12.09 24.92 -15.23
N GLU A 436 11.05 24.71 -16.04
CA GLU A 436 11.06 25.08 -17.47
C GLU A 436 11.17 26.59 -17.67
N ILE A 437 10.46 27.37 -16.85
CA ILE A 437 10.56 28.81 -16.87
C ILE A 437 11.96 29.28 -16.51
N ASP A 438 12.53 28.75 -15.42
CA ASP A 438 13.87 29.10 -14.94
C ASP A 438 14.95 28.74 -15.96
N GLU A 439 14.82 27.59 -16.65
CA GLU A 439 15.79 27.09 -17.60
C GLU A 439 15.67 27.69 -19.00
N TYR A 440 14.46 28.02 -19.44
CA TYR A 440 14.23 28.32 -20.86
C TYR A 440 13.86 29.78 -21.13
N LEU A 441 13.16 30.47 -20.22
CA LEU A 441 12.61 31.80 -20.49
C LEU A 441 13.65 32.85 -20.92
N TYR A 442 14.88 32.77 -20.37
CA TYR A 442 15.97 33.68 -20.70
C TYR A 442 16.89 33.17 -21.82
N LYS A 443 16.73 31.90 -22.23
CA LYS A 443 17.59 31.33 -23.29
C LYS A 443 16.98 31.44 -24.67
N TYR A 444 15.67 31.50 -24.73
CA TYR A 444 14.88 31.48 -25.95
C TYR A 444 13.83 32.61 -25.95
#